data_e3faf35cc608ddcc1177db8b2374a9c7
#
_entry.id   e3faf35cc608ddcc1177db8b2374a9c7
#
_cell.length_a   1.000
_cell.length_b   1.000
_cell.length_c   1.000
_cell.angle_alpha   90.00
_cell.angle_beta   90.00
_cell.angle_gamma   90.00
#
_symmetry.space_group_name_H-M   'P 1'
#
loop_
_entity.id
_entity.type
_entity.pdbx_description
1 polymer ?
#
loop_
_entity_poly.entity_id
_entity_poly.type
_entity_poly.pdbx_seq_one_letter_code
_entity_poly.pdbx_strand_id
1 'polypeptide(L)'
;MTSLAMQPLTALPVQAALFAVGIGLGAVLAGKRCGFTTGWRMLVEDKDPSGVFGQLLLLALAACLAMPLLGHFPELTAALGPPSVSLIVGAFVFGLCMQIADGCGSGTLYKAGLGIPMNAAILPVFAIGSFLGSVHLGWWLDLGRAAPVGLVTEWGWDVALAATLAGLAVVAAGVSLYCKRANLKAGVQPKPIFVRKWVIGAVLLALLATANLLIAGQPWGVVYGFGLWAAKIANATGAMDVGSTWFWSQPGNAVRLTETVLLDVTSITNIGILAGALWVSASTPASSKPLSGKQWAAALIAGLVLGYSSRLAFGCNVGA
;
A
#
# COMPACT_ATOMS: atom_id res chain seq x y z
N MET A 1 -7.86 -12.28 20.10
CA MET A 1 -6.80 -11.42 19.54
C MET A 1 -5.91 -12.31 18.69
N THR A 2 -6.34 -12.57 17.48
CA THR A 2 -5.53 -13.32 16.49
C THR A 2 -4.45 -12.37 15.99
N SER A 3 -3.24 -12.62 16.44
CA SER A 3 -2.03 -11.92 16.02
C SER A 3 -1.95 -11.91 14.50
N LEU A 4 -1.61 -10.78 13.93
CA LEU A 4 -0.96 -10.65 12.62
C LEU A 4 0.42 -11.35 12.68
N ALA A 5 0.42 -12.63 13.02
CA ALA A 5 1.59 -13.47 13.00
C ALA A 5 1.83 -13.88 11.54
N MET A 6 2.47 -12.98 10.84
CA MET A 6 3.06 -13.27 9.54
C MET A 6 4.05 -14.42 9.72
N GLN A 7 3.82 -15.58 9.09
CA GLN A 7 4.67 -16.76 9.26
C GLN A 7 6.06 -16.54 8.64
N PRO A 8 7.14 -17.02 9.26
CA PRO A 8 8.47 -16.98 8.65
C PRO A 8 8.52 -17.94 7.46
N LEU A 9 9.19 -17.52 6.40
CA LEU A 9 9.41 -18.34 5.21
C LEU A 9 10.46 -19.42 5.51
N THR A 10 10.04 -20.66 5.51
CA THR A 10 10.94 -21.80 5.81
C THR A 10 11.53 -22.46 4.56
N ALA A 11 11.13 -22.07 3.34
CA ALA A 11 11.56 -22.74 2.12
C ALA A 11 12.04 -21.75 1.03
N LEU A 12 13.26 -21.93 0.53
CA LEU A 12 13.86 -21.21 -0.60
C LEU A 12 12.93 -21.04 -1.83
N PRO A 13 12.14 -22.05 -2.27
CA PRO A 13 11.24 -21.88 -3.42
C PRO A 13 10.13 -20.85 -3.16
N VAL A 14 9.63 -20.74 -1.95
CA VAL A 14 8.59 -19.74 -1.59
C VAL A 14 9.17 -18.32 -1.64
N GLN A 15 10.39 -18.14 -1.13
CA GLN A 15 11.09 -16.85 -1.19
C GLN A 15 11.33 -16.41 -2.64
N ALA A 16 11.81 -17.33 -3.49
CA ALA A 16 12.02 -17.05 -4.91
C ALA A 16 10.71 -16.71 -5.63
N ALA A 17 9.61 -17.40 -5.32
CA ALA A 17 8.29 -17.12 -5.88
C ALA A 17 7.78 -15.73 -5.46
N LEU A 18 7.91 -15.35 -4.18
CA LEU A 18 7.53 -14.02 -3.70
C LEU A 18 8.40 -12.91 -4.29
N PHE A 19 9.69 -13.15 -4.46
CA PHE A 19 10.57 -12.21 -5.15
C PHE A 19 10.15 -12.02 -6.60
N ALA A 20 9.80 -13.10 -7.32
CA ALA A 20 9.29 -13.04 -8.70
C ALA A 20 7.94 -12.29 -8.78
N VAL A 21 7.03 -12.54 -7.86
CA VAL A 21 5.77 -11.77 -7.74
C VAL A 21 6.09 -10.29 -7.50
N GLY A 22 7.04 -9.99 -6.61
CA GLY A 22 7.52 -8.62 -6.37
C GLY A 22 8.04 -7.95 -7.65
N ILE A 23 8.89 -8.65 -8.43
CA ILE A 23 9.37 -8.15 -9.73
C ILE A 23 8.18 -7.85 -10.65
N GLY A 24 7.22 -8.75 -10.76
CA GLY A 24 6.01 -8.54 -11.55
C GLY A 24 5.22 -7.31 -11.11
N LEU A 25 4.97 -7.15 -9.81
CA LEU A 25 4.31 -5.98 -9.22
C LEU A 25 5.06 -4.68 -9.56
N GLY A 26 6.39 -4.66 -9.37
CA GLY A 26 7.24 -3.52 -9.68
C GLY A 26 7.22 -3.16 -11.17
N ALA A 27 7.31 -4.15 -12.03
CA ALA A 27 7.28 -3.95 -13.49
C ALA A 27 5.92 -3.41 -13.96
N VAL A 28 4.80 -3.92 -13.43
CA VAL A 28 3.46 -3.43 -13.78
C VAL A 28 3.23 -2.02 -13.25
N LEU A 29 3.56 -1.75 -11.98
CA LEU A 29 3.44 -0.41 -11.39
C LEU A 29 4.25 0.63 -12.15
N ALA A 30 5.49 0.31 -12.49
CA ALA A 30 6.39 1.19 -13.23
C ALA A 30 5.96 1.36 -14.69
N GLY A 31 5.71 0.25 -15.39
CA GLY A 31 5.39 0.27 -16.83
C GLY A 31 4.03 0.87 -17.16
N LYS A 32 3.03 0.71 -16.28
CA LYS A 32 1.69 1.29 -16.49
C LYS A 32 1.49 2.59 -15.72
N ARG A 33 2.42 2.94 -14.81
CA ARG A 33 2.34 4.10 -13.90
C ARG A 33 1.02 4.12 -13.10
N CYS A 34 0.61 2.93 -12.63
CA CYS A 34 -0.65 2.72 -11.91
C CYS A 34 -0.56 3.11 -10.42
N GLY A 35 0.12 4.22 -10.10
CA GLY A 35 0.17 4.76 -8.73
C GLY A 35 -1.15 5.41 -8.32
N PHE A 36 -1.52 5.25 -7.04
CA PHE A 36 -2.76 5.82 -6.50
C PHE A 36 -2.82 7.36 -6.61
N THR A 37 -1.70 8.04 -6.40
CA THR A 37 -1.62 9.52 -6.46
C THR A 37 -1.98 10.08 -7.83
N THR A 38 -1.50 9.44 -8.91
CA THR A 38 -1.70 9.93 -10.28
C THR A 38 -3.18 9.97 -10.65
N GLY A 39 -3.95 8.92 -10.31
CA GLY A 39 -5.38 8.86 -10.63
C GLY A 39 -6.19 9.99 -9.96
N TRP A 40 -5.95 10.23 -8.68
CA TRP A 40 -6.63 11.30 -7.94
C TRP A 40 -6.22 12.70 -8.40
N ARG A 41 -4.94 12.90 -8.74
CA ARG A 41 -4.47 14.17 -9.31
C ARG A 41 -5.15 14.47 -10.64
N MET A 42 -5.21 13.50 -11.55
CA MET A 42 -5.92 13.63 -12.84
C MET A 42 -7.42 13.94 -12.64
N LEU A 43 -8.06 13.32 -11.63
CA LEU A 43 -9.45 13.60 -11.29
C LEU A 43 -9.66 15.07 -10.89
N VAL A 44 -8.78 15.60 -10.03
CA VAL A 44 -8.94 16.95 -9.47
C VAL A 44 -8.51 18.03 -10.47
N GLU A 45 -7.36 17.85 -11.11
CA GLU A 45 -6.78 18.86 -12.03
C GLU A 45 -7.46 18.82 -13.40
N ASP A 46 -7.54 17.63 -14.01
CA ASP A 46 -7.98 17.44 -15.41
C ASP A 46 -9.43 17.00 -15.56
N LYS A 47 -10.15 16.78 -14.47
CA LYS A 47 -11.50 16.16 -14.44
C LYS A 47 -11.54 14.82 -15.20
N ASP A 48 -10.42 14.08 -15.17
CA ASP A 48 -10.24 12.80 -15.81
C ASP A 48 -10.46 11.65 -14.82
N PRO A 49 -11.56 10.87 -14.95
CA PRO A 49 -11.88 9.82 -14.02
C PRO A 49 -11.09 8.53 -14.25
N SER A 50 -10.42 8.37 -15.39
CA SER A 50 -9.88 7.09 -15.86
C SER A 50 -8.90 6.44 -14.87
N GLY A 51 -8.05 7.23 -14.21
CA GLY A 51 -7.11 6.72 -13.22
C GLY A 51 -7.78 6.19 -11.96
N VAL A 52 -8.80 6.90 -11.46
CA VAL A 52 -9.58 6.45 -10.29
C VAL A 52 -10.42 5.22 -10.62
N PHE A 53 -11.03 5.16 -11.81
CA PHE A 53 -11.75 3.96 -12.25
C PHE A 53 -10.82 2.75 -12.41
N GLY A 54 -9.56 2.95 -12.84
CA GLY A 54 -8.55 1.90 -12.83
C GLY A 54 -8.26 1.37 -11.43
N GLN A 55 -8.23 2.24 -10.42
CA GLN A 55 -8.05 1.85 -9.01
C GLN A 55 -9.27 1.12 -8.45
N LEU A 56 -10.48 1.63 -8.72
CA LEU A 56 -11.72 0.96 -8.30
C LEU A 56 -11.85 -0.43 -8.95
N LEU A 57 -11.44 -0.56 -10.21
CA LEU A 57 -11.40 -1.86 -10.91
C LEU A 57 -10.38 -2.81 -10.25
N LEU A 58 -9.19 -2.30 -9.88
CA LEU A 58 -8.19 -3.09 -9.15
C LEU A 58 -8.77 -3.62 -7.83
N LEU A 59 -9.39 -2.75 -7.03
CA LEU A 59 -9.99 -3.14 -5.75
C LEU A 59 -11.14 -4.14 -5.94
N ALA A 60 -12.00 -3.93 -6.94
CA ALA A 60 -13.09 -4.87 -7.26
C ALA A 60 -12.56 -6.25 -7.66
N LEU A 61 -11.55 -6.30 -8.54
CA LEU A 61 -10.94 -7.57 -8.96
C LEU A 61 -10.21 -8.25 -7.81
N ALA A 62 -9.46 -7.50 -6.99
CA ALA A 62 -8.80 -8.04 -5.81
C ALA A 62 -9.82 -8.62 -4.81
N ALA A 63 -10.93 -7.92 -4.55
CA ALA A 63 -12.01 -8.43 -3.70
C ALA A 63 -12.65 -9.70 -4.27
N CYS A 64 -12.97 -9.73 -5.57
CA CYS A 64 -13.54 -10.89 -6.25
C CYS A 64 -12.63 -12.13 -6.19
N LEU A 65 -11.32 -11.94 -6.16
CA LEU A 65 -10.36 -13.04 -6.09
C LEU A 65 -10.05 -13.43 -4.63
N ALA A 66 -9.79 -12.44 -3.76
CA ALA A 66 -9.32 -12.69 -2.41
C ALA A 66 -10.43 -13.11 -1.42
N MET A 67 -11.62 -12.50 -1.48
CA MET A 67 -12.68 -12.81 -0.49
C MET A 67 -13.19 -14.26 -0.56
N PRO A 68 -13.44 -14.86 -1.73
CA PRO A 68 -13.77 -16.28 -1.79
C PRO A 68 -12.63 -17.17 -1.27
N LEU A 69 -11.37 -16.83 -1.56
CA LEU A 69 -10.23 -17.57 -1.05
C LEU A 69 -10.16 -17.51 0.49
N LEU A 70 -10.32 -16.32 1.07
CA LEU A 70 -10.35 -16.13 2.53
C LEU A 70 -11.53 -16.85 3.19
N GLY A 71 -12.65 -17.01 2.48
CA GLY A 71 -13.83 -17.73 2.99
C GLY A 71 -13.70 -19.25 2.95
N HIS A 72 -12.92 -19.80 2.01
CA HIS A 72 -12.78 -21.25 1.82
C HIS A 72 -11.49 -21.83 2.43
N PHE A 73 -10.45 -21.01 2.59
CA PHE A 73 -9.14 -21.45 3.06
C PHE A 73 -8.80 -20.79 4.40
N PRO A 74 -9.01 -21.49 5.53
CA PRO A 74 -8.78 -20.93 6.88
C PRO A 74 -7.30 -20.65 7.19
N GLU A 75 -6.38 -21.20 6.42
CA GLU A 75 -4.94 -20.92 6.51
C GLU A 75 -4.56 -19.52 5.96
N LEU A 76 -5.44 -18.90 5.17
CA LEU A 76 -5.21 -17.55 4.68
C LEU A 76 -5.66 -16.51 5.72
N THR A 77 -4.83 -15.54 5.95
CA THR A 77 -5.12 -14.46 6.91
C THR A 77 -5.45 -13.16 6.20
N ALA A 78 -6.53 -12.49 6.64
CA ALA A 78 -6.84 -11.14 6.21
C ALA A 78 -6.08 -10.10 7.03
N ALA A 79 -5.76 -8.95 6.45
CA ALA A 79 -5.27 -7.81 7.22
C ALA A 79 -6.45 -7.12 7.91
N LEU A 80 -6.51 -7.22 9.24
CA LEU A 80 -7.56 -6.62 10.04
C LEU A 80 -7.00 -5.48 10.88
N GLY A 81 -7.52 -4.28 10.66
CA GLY A 81 -7.28 -3.11 11.51
C GLY A 81 -8.51 -2.77 12.36
N PRO A 82 -8.35 -2.43 13.66
CA PRO A 82 -9.48 -2.01 14.46
C PRO A 82 -10.02 -0.65 13.98
N PRO A 83 -11.34 -0.48 13.86
CA PRO A 83 -11.94 0.85 13.74
C PRO A 83 -11.49 1.71 14.91
N SER A 84 -10.79 2.81 14.66
CA SER A 84 -10.11 3.59 15.69
C SER A 84 -9.94 5.04 15.30
N VAL A 85 -9.69 5.90 16.28
CA VAL A 85 -9.30 7.29 16.05
C VAL A 85 -8.01 7.35 15.20
N SER A 86 -7.06 6.44 15.48
CA SER A 86 -5.83 6.35 14.72
C SER A 86 -6.07 6.08 13.23
N LEU A 87 -7.01 5.19 12.90
CA LEU A 87 -7.37 4.87 11.51
C LEU A 87 -7.89 6.12 10.77
N ILE A 88 -8.82 6.86 11.38
CA ILE A 88 -9.43 8.04 10.74
C ILE A 88 -8.39 9.13 10.53
N VAL A 89 -7.65 9.49 11.59
CA VAL A 89 -6.60 10.52 11.50
C VAL A 89 -5.47 10.07 10.59
N GLY A 90 -5.03 8.83 10.73
CA GLY A 90 -3.97 8.25 9.90
C GLY A 90 -4.32 8.26 8.42
N ALA A 91 -5.52 7.78 8.05
CA ALA A 91 -5.96 7.74 6.67
C ALA A 91 -6.10 9.14 6.04
N PHE A 92 -6.62 10.11 6.79
CA PHE A 92 -6.75 11.50 6.34
C PHE A 92 -5.39 12.14 6.08
N VAL A 93 -4.48 12.06 7.07
CA VAL A 93 -3.12 12.62 6.96
C VAL A 93 -2.32 11.92 5.86
N PHE A 94 -2.47 10.59 5.75
CA PHE A 94 -1.86 9.81 4.67
C PHE A 94 -2.31 10.29 3.29
N GLY A 95 -3.62 10.51 3.12
CA GLY A 95 -4.20 11.02 1.86
C GLY A 95 -3.65 12.38 1.44
N LEU A 96 -3.46 13.30 2.40
CA LEU A 96 -2.85 14.60 2.13
C LEU A 96 -1.36 14.47 1.76
N CYS A 97 -0.60 13.75 2.57
CA CYS A 97 0.85 13.63 2.39
C CYS A 97 1.21 12.88 1.11
N MET A 98 0.42 11.88 0.68
CA MET A 98 0.72 11.13 -0.53
C MET A 98 0.68 11.99 -1.80
N GLN A 99 -0.09 13.09 -1.82
CA GLN A 99 -0.11 14.01 -2.96
C GLN A 99 1.14 14.89 -3.00
N ILE A 100 1.65 15.31 -1.85
CA ILE A 100 2.87 16.13 -1.74
C ILE A 100 4.11 15.27 -2.03
N ALA A 101 4.18 14.06 -1.45
CA ALA A 101 5.25 13.10 -1.65
C ALA A 101 5.23 12.42 -3.03
N ASP A 102 4.21 12.70 -3.84
CA ASP A 102 3.97 12.08 -5.15
C ASP A 102 4.03 10.55 -5.13
N GLY A 103 3.54 9.93 -4.04
CA GLY A 103 3.52 8.47 -3.90
C GLY A 103 2.84 8.02 -2.61
N CYS A 104 2.11 6.90 -2.66
CA CYS A 104 1.77 6.09 -1.49
C CYS A 104 2.97 5.17 -1.16
N GLY A 105 2.83 4.21 -0.27
CA GLY A 105 3.93 3.28 0.06
C GLY A 105 4.52 2.57 -1.17
N SER A 106 3.69 1.86 -1.93
CA SER A 106 4.11 1.20 -3.18
C SER A 106 4.49 2.19 -4.28
N GLY A 107 3.81 3.35 -4.31
CA GLY A 107 4.11 4.44 -5.24
C GLY A 107 5.51 4.99 -5.05
N THR A 108 5.91 5.25 -3.83
CA THR A 108 7.27 5.71 -3.48
C THR A 108 8.30 4.65 -3.82
N LEU A 109 8.00 3.38 -3.52
CA LEU A 109 8.91 2.26 -3.75
C LEU A 109 9.23 2.06 -5.23
N TYR A 110 8.20 1.92 -6.10
CA TYR A 110 8.47 1.68 -7.53
C TYR A 110 9.06 2.92 -8.20
N LYS A 111 8.71 4.15 -7.78
CA LYS A 111 9.30 5.37 -8.30
C LYS A 111 10.77 5.53 -7.90
N ALA A 112 11.12 5.11 -6.68
CA ALA A 112 12.54 5.00 -6.28
C ALA A 112 13.29 4.01 -7.16
N GLY A 113 12.69 2.83 -7.45
CA GLY A 113 13.24 1.85 -8.40
C GLY A 113 13.36 2.37 -9.84
N LEU A 114 12.47 3.27 -10.28
CA LEU A 114 12.59 3.99 -11.56
C LEU A 114 13.73 5.03 -11.57
N GLY A 115 14.40 5.26 -10.45
CA GLY A 115 15.47 6.24 -10.33
C GLY A 115 14.97 7.68 -10.19
N ILE A 116 13.73 7.91 -9.73
CA ILE A 116 13.22 9.26 -9.45
C ILE A 116 13.85 9.76 -8.15
N PRO A 117 14.72 10.81 -8.17
CA PRO A 117 15.54 11.18 -7.03
C PRO A 117 14.72 11.55 -5.79
N MET A 118 13.60 12.25 -5.98
CA MET A 118 12.70 12.63 -4.89
C MET A 118 12.17 11.39 -4.14
N ASN A 119 11.67 10.39 -4.86
CA ASN A 119 11.10 9.19 -4.24
C ASN A 119 12.20 8.31 -3.62
N ALA A 120 13.40 8.28 -4.21
CA ALA A 120 14.54 7.60 -3.61
C ALA A 120 14.96 8.25 -2.27
N ALA A 121 14.92 9.58 -2.17
CA ALA A 121 15.21 10.30 -0.93
C ALA A 121 14.05 10.21 0.10
N ILE A 122 12.81 10.13 -0.35
CA ILE A 122 11.63 9.93 0.53
C ILE A 122 11.66 8.55 1.17
N LEU A 123 12.14 7.51 0.49
CA LEU A 123 12.07 6.13 0.97
C LEU A 123 12.66 5.93 2.38
N PRO A 124 13.88 6.38 2.72
CA PRO A 124 14.44 6.25 4.06
C PRO A 124 13.67 7.07 5.11
N VAL A 125 13.23 8.29 4.82
CA VAL A 125 12.44 9.08 5.78
C VAL A 125 11.04 8.51 5.98
N PHE A 126 10.45 7.90 4.94
CA PHE A 126 9.22 7.12 5.06
C PHE A 126 9.41 5.91 6.01
N ALA A 127 10.51 5.19 5.89
CA ALA A 127 10.82 4.06 6.75
C ALA A 127 10.94 4.48 8.22
N ILE A 128 11.63 5.60 8.48
CA ILE A 128 11.72 6.21 9.81
C ILE A 128 10.33 6.61 10.32
N GLY A 129 9.52 7.28 9.50
CA GLY A 129 8.16 7.65 9.85
C GLY A 129 7.30 6.44 10.19
N SER A 130 7.37 5.37 9.38
CA SER A 130 6.65 4.12 9.62
C SER A 130 7.07 3.44 10.93
N PHE A 131 8.36 3.45 11.24
CA PHE A 131 8.87 2.96 12.52
C PHE A 131 8.32 3.79 13.70
N LEU A 132 8.44 5.11 13.66
CA LEU A 132 7.92 6.00 14.70
C LEU A 132 6.41 5.83 14.89
N GLY A 133 5.66 5.70 13.80
CA GLY A 133 4.22 5.41 13.84
C GLY A 133 3.93 4.09 14.54
N SER A 134 4.75 3.05 14.35
CA SER A 134 4.59 1.76 15.05
C SER A 134 4.90 1.85 16.55
N VAL A 135 5.89 2.66 16.93
CA VAL A 135 6.24 2.92 18.35
C VAL A 135 5.08 3.59 19.08
N HIS A 136 4.46 4.59 18.45
CA HIS A 136 3.37 5.35 19.06
C HIS A 136 1.99 4.71 18.87
N LEU A 137 1.87 3.61 18.12
CA LEU A 137 0.57 3.02 17.78
C LEU A 137 -0.27 2.64 19.00
N GLY A 138 0.38 2.13 20.05
CA GLY A 138 -0.32 1.78 21.31
C GLY A 138 -1.06 2.98 21.88
N TRP A 139 -0.38 4.12 22.03
CA TRP A 139 -0.99 5.35 22.52
C TRP A 139 -2.16 5.83 21.66
N TRP A 140 -2.03 5.76 20.32
CA TRP A 140 -3.11 6.12 19.40
C TRP A 140 -4.34 5.22 19.55
N LEU A 141 -4.14 3.92 19.81
CA LEU A 141 -5.22 2.97 20.01
C LEU A 141 -5.95 3.18 21.35
N ASP A 142 -5.25 3.70 22.36
CA ASP A 142 -5.84 4.02 23.66
C ASP A 142 -6.74 5.26 23.62
N LEU A 143 -6.62 6.11 22.59
CA LEU A 143 -7.56 7.24 22.37
C LEU A 143 -8.97 6.78 21.96
N GLY A 144 -9.13 5.54 21.53
CA GLY A 144 -10.40 4.91 21.18
C GLY A 144 -10.27 3.94 20.04
N ARG A 145 -10.64 2.69 20.32
CA ARG A 145 -10.67 1.60 19.35
C ARG A 145 -11.88 0.71 19.60
N ALA A 146 -12.49 0.21 18.51
CA ALA A 146 -13.45 -0.88 18.56
C ALA A 146 -12.75 -2.22 18.27
N ALA A 147 -13.46 -3.32 18.46
CA ALA A 147 -12.95 -4.63 18.06
C ALA A 147 -12.75 -4.68 16.54
N PRO A 148 -11.67 -5.32 16.05
CA PRO A 148 -11.51 -5.54 14.61
C PRO A 148 -12.67 -6.37 14.08
N VAL A 149 -13.25 -5.93 12.96
CA VAL A 149 -14.38 -6.62 12.30
C VAL A 149 -13.87 -7.27 11.03
N GLY A 150 -13.93 -8.59 10.97
CA GLY A 150 -13.63 -9.36 9.75
C GLY A 150 -14.91 -9.55 8.94
N LEU A 151 -15.13 -8.76 7.90
CA LEU A 151 -16.35 -8.87 7.10
C LEU A 151 -16.59 -10.28 6.58
N VAL A 152 -15.55 -10.96 6.12
CA VAL A 152 -15.62 -12.34 5.61
C VAL A 152 -15.97 -13.32 6.72
N THR A 153 -15.44 -13.14 7.93
CA THR A 153 -15.69 -14.05 9.06
C THR A 153 -17.05 -13.82 9.71
N GLU A 154 -17.58 -12.60 9.70
CA GLU A 154 -18.85 -12.27 10.34
C GLU A 154 -20.05 -12.38 9.40
N TRP A 155 -19.91 -11.98 8.13
CA TRP A 155 -21.02 -11.94 7.17
C TRP A 155 -20.96 -13.05 6.12
N GLY A 156 -19.87 -13.84 6.08
CA GLY A 156 -19.57 -14.73 4.97
C GLY A 156 -18.93 -13.97 3.79
N TRP A 157 -18.17 -14.69 2.98
CA TRP A 157 -17.42 -14.11 1.87
C TRP A 157 -18.32 -13.51 0.77
N ASP A 158 -19.49 -14.08 0.53
CA ASP A 158 -20.47 -13.66 -0.49
C ASP A 158 -21.11 -12.31 -0.13
N VAL A 159 -21.62 -12.17 1.09
CA VAL A 159 -22.21 -10.91 1.58
C VAL A 159 -21.15 -9.83 1.70
N ALA A 160 -19.96 -10.16 2.23
CA ALA A 160 -18.84 -9.23 2.32
C ALA A 160 -18.40 -8.72 0.94
N LEU A 161 -18.31 -9.60 -0.05
CA LEU A 161 -18.03 -9.24 -1.44
C LEU A 161 -19.09 -8.33 -2.03
N ALA A 162 -20.37 -8.70 -1.87
CA ALA A 162 -21.48 -7.90 -2.39
C ALA A 162 -21.48 -6.49 -1.78
N ALA A 163 -21.28 -6.36 -0.46
CA ALA A 163 -21.21 -5.09 0.23
C ALA A 163 -20.01 -4.25 -0.26
N THR A 164 -18.85 -4.88 -0.45
CA THR A 164 -17.65 -4.19 -0.96
C THR A 164 -17.87 -3.68 -2.38
N LEU A 165 -18.40 -4.51 -3.27
CA LEU A 165 -18.70 -4.11 -4.67
C LEU A 165 -19.77 -3.01 -4.72
N ALA A 166 -20.79 -3.06 -3.86
CA ALA A 166 -21.79 -2.01 -3.76
C ALA A 166 -21.16 -0.68 -3.30
N GLY A 167 -20.28 -0.71 -2.29
CA GLY A 167 -19.53 0.47 -1.86
C GLY A 167 -18.65 1.07 -2.96
N LEU A 168 -17.92 0.22 -3.69
CA LEU A 168 -17.11 0.67 -4.83
C LEU A 168 -17.98 1.25 -5.95
N ALA A 169 -19.16 0.68 -6.21
CA ALA A 169 -20.11 1.20 -7.20
C ALA A 169 -20.65 2.58 -6.81
N VAL A 170 -20.94 2.81 -5.52
CA VAL A 170 -21.35 4.13 -5.01
C VAL A 170 -20.25 5.17 -5.23
N VAL A 171 -18.99 4.84 -4.92
CA VAL A 171 -17.84 5.72 -5.17
C VAL A 171 -17.69 6.00 -6.67
N ALA A 172 -17.79 4.96 -7.51
CA ALA A 172 -17.71 5.08 -8.97
C ALA A 172 -18.80 6.00 -9.52
N ALA A 173 -20.04 5.86 -9.03
CA ALA A 173 -21.16 6.73 -9.40
C ALA A 173 -20.90 8.19 -8.99
N GLY A 174 -20.41 8.42 -7.77
CA GLY A 174 -20.05 9.75 -7.26
C GLY A 174 -18.99 10.42 -8.11
N VAL A 175 -17.90 9.72 -8.43
CA VAL A 175 -16.81 10.21 -9.29
C VAL A 175 -17.33 10.51 -10.70
N SER A 176 -18.16 9.63 -11.27
CA SER A 176 -18.77 9.82 -12.58
C SER A 176 -19.64 11.06 -12.63
N LEU A 177 -20.51 11.25 -11.62
CA LEU A 177 -21.38 12.41 -11.51
C LEU A 177 -20.58 13.71 -11.34
N TYR A 178 -19.53 13.68 -10.50
CA TYR A 178 -18.64 14.83 -10.33
C TYR A 178 -18.00 15.24 -11.65
N CYS A 179 -17.39 14.30 -12.37
CA CYS A 179 -16.75 14.58 -13.65
C CYS A 179 -17.74 15.07 -14.72
N LYS A 180 -18.92 14.42 -14.84
CA LYS A 180 -19.96 14.85 -15.78
C LYS A 180 -20.39 16.30 -15.53
N ARG A 181 -20.69 16.64 -14.27
CA ARG A 181 -21.10 18.01 -13.91
C ARG A 181 -19.99 19.03 -14.15
N ALA A 182 -18.74 18.70 -13.82
CA ALA A 182 -17.61 19.59 -14.02
C ALA A 182 -17.32 19.84 -15.51
N ASN A 183 -17.33 18.78 -16.33
CA ASN A 183 -17.10 18.87 -17.77
C ASN A 183 -18.23 19.60 -18.51
N LEU A 184 -19.49 19.37 -18.12
CA LEU A 184 -20.63 20.12 -18.67
C LEU A 184 -20.52 21.62 -18.40
N LYS A 185 -20.12 22.01 -17.16
CA LYS A 185 -19.92 23.42 -16.82
C LYS A 185 -18.76 24.06 -17.59
N ALA A 186 -17.73 23.29 -17.90
CA ALA A 186 -16.55 23.76 -18.63
C ALA A 186 -16.71 23.68 -20.16
N GLY A 187 -17.83 23.14 -20.69
CA GLY A 187 -18.02 22.91 -22.12
C GLY A 187 -17.05 21.89 -22.74
N VAL A 188 -16.49 21.00 -21.93
CA VAL A 188 -15.48 20.01 -22.34
C VAL A 188 -16.12 18.64 -22.51
N GLN A 189 -15.70 17.91 -23.55
CA GLN A 189 -16.16 16.53 -23.78
C GLN A 189 -15.76 15.60 -22.63
N PRO A 190 -16.65 14.71 -22.15
CA PRO A 190 -16.34 13.73 -21.12
C PRO A 190 -15.20 12.80 -21.56
N LYS A 191 -14.22 12.64 -20.70
CA LYS A 191 -13.11 11.71 -20.94
C LYS A 191 -13.55 10.24 -20.72
N PRO A 192 -12.94 9.27 -21.40
CA PRO A 192 -13.29 7.86 -21.26
C PRO A 192 -13.02 7.37 -19.83
N ILE A 193 -13.96 6.61 -19.28
CA ILE A 193 -13.87 6.03 -17.95
C ILE A 193 -12.81 4.92 -17.91
N PHE A 194 -12.79 4.04 -18.94
CA PHE A 194 -11.86 2.95 -19.05
C PHE A 194 -10.82 3.23 -20.13
N VAL A 195 -9.56 3.26 -19.72
CA VAL A 195 -8.40 3.39 -20.61
C VAL A 195 -7.58 2.11 -20.52
N ARG A 196 -7.23 1.53 -21.67
CA ARG A 196 -6.57 0.23 -21.79
C ARG A 196 -5.40 0.04 -20.83
N LYS A 197 -4.55 1.06 -20.64
CA LYS A 197 -3.38 0.98 -19.73
C LYS A 197 -3.79 0.73 -18.27
N TRP A 198 -4.86 1.40 -17.80
CA TRP A 198 -5.36 1.27 -16.44
C TRP A 198 -6.05 -0.08 -16.21
N VAL A 199 -6.82 -0.55 -17.19
CA VAL A 199 -7.50 -1.86 -17.13
C VAL A 199 -6.47 -2.99 -17.09
N ILE A 200 -5.49 -3.00 -17.98
CA ILE A 200 -4.42 -4.02 -17.98
C ILE A 200 -3.63 -3.96 -16.66
N GLY A 201 -3.30 -2.75 -16.19
CA GLY A 201 -2.61 -2.58 -14.91
C GLY A 201 -3.41 -3.15 -13.74
N ALA A 202 -4.72 -2.85 -13.67
CA ALA A 202 -5.60 -3.34 -12.62
C ALA A 202 -5.70 -4.88 -12.61
N VAL A 203 -5.90 -5.50 -13.78
CA VAL A 203 -5.98 -6.97 -13.90
C VAL A 203 -4.66 -7.62 -13.45
N LEU A 204 -3.53 -7.16 -13.98
CA LEU A 204 -2.23 -7.75 -13.63
C LEU A 204 -1.88 -7.55 -12.15
N LEU A 205 -2.16 -6.37 -11.58
CA LEU A 205 -1.92 -6.12 -10.15
C LEU A 205 -2.83 -6.97 -9.26
N ALA A 206 -4.10 -7.14 -9.61
CA ALA A 206 -5.02 -8.00 -8.87
C ALA A 206 -4.56 -9.46 -8.87
N LEU A 207 -4.15 -9.99 -10.03
CA LEU A 207 -3.62 -11.35 -10.14
C LEU A 207 -2.34 -11.55 -9.33
N LEU A 208 -1.40 -10.61 -9.40
CA LEU A 208 -0.15 -10.67 -8.65
C LEU A 208 -0.37 -10.50 -7.14
N ALA A 209 -1.30 -9.64 -6.71
CA ALA A 209 -1.67 -9.51 -5.30
C ALA A 209 -2.32 -10.79 -4.76
N THR A 210 -3.19 -11.44 -5.56
CA THR A 210 -3.78 -12.74 -5.22
C THR A 210 -2.72 -13.84 -5.18
N ALA A 211 -1.78 -13.86 -6.11
CA ALA A 211 -0.66 -14.79 -6.08
C ALA A 211 0.20 -14.60 -4.82
N ASN A 212 0.45 -13.34 -4.41
CA ASN A 212 1.13 -13.05 -3.15
C ASN A 212 0.36 -13.61 -1.94
N LEU A 213 -0.97 -13.40 -1.90
CA LEU A 213 -1.83 -13.93 -0.83
C LEU A 213 -1.74 -15.45 -0.74
N LEU A 214 -1.83 -16.17 -1.86
CA LEU A 214 -1.78 -17.63 -1.91
C LEU A 214 -0.40 -18.19 -1.52
N ILE A 215 0.68 -17.54 -1.94
CA ILE A 215 2.05 -18.00 -1.65
C ILE A 215 2.45 -17.66 -0.21
N ALA A 216 2.08 -16.48 0.27
CA ALA A 216 2.48 -15.96 1.57
C ALA A 216 1.50 -16.30 2.70
N GLY A 217 0.28 -16.76 2.38
CA GLY A 217 -0.81 -16.94 3.34
C GLY A 217 -1.38 -15.61 3.90
N GLN A 218 -0.90 -14.47 3.40
CA GLN A 218 -1.24 -13.14 3.90
C GLN A 218 -1.16 -12.08 2.80
N PRO A 219 -1.91 -10.97 2.92
CA PRO A 219 -1.83 -9.89 1.95
C PRO A 219 -0.48 -9.18 1.98
N TRP A 220 -0.15 -8.56 0.87
CA TRP A 220 1.09 -7.83 0.68
C TRP A 220 1.10 -6.51 1.48
N GLY A 221 2.09 -6.33 2.35
CA GLY A 221 2.19 -5.20 3.30
C GLY A 221 3.42 -4.32 3.11
N VAL A 222 3.52 -3.52 2.05
CA VAL A 222 4.71 -2.68 1.72
C VAL A 222 5.20 -1.86 2.91
N VAL A 223 4.30 -1.18 3.59
CA VAL A 223 4.60 -0.27 4.69
C VAL A 223 5.20 -0.99 5.90
N TYR A 224 4.76 -2.24 6.14
CA TYR A 224 5.31 -3.04 7.24
C TYR A 224 6.81 -3.27 7.03
N GLY A 225 7.23 -3.66 5.83
CA GLY A 225 8.63 -3.89 5.51
C GLY A 225 9.51 -2.67 5.77
N PHE A 226 9.04 -1.47 5.40
CA PHE A 226 9.78 -0.22 5.68
C PHE A 226 9.95 0.03 7.18
N GLY A 227 8.87 -0.09 7.95
CA GLY A 227 8.93 0.05 9.40
C GLY A 227 9.85 -0.99 10.05
N LEU A 228 9.82 -2.23 9.56
CA LEU A 228 10.70 -3.31 10.03
C LEU A 228 12.18 -3.01 9.75
N TRP A 229 12.52 -2.49 8.55
CA TRP A 229 13.91 -2.16 8.23
C TRP A 229 14.45 -1.07 9.16
N ALA A 230 13.67 0.01 9.40
CA ALA A 230 14.07 1.06 10.34
C ALA A 230 14.12 0.54 11.80
N ALA A 231 13.19 -0.33 12.20
CA ALA A 231 13.18 -0.96 13.53
C ALA A 231 14.43 -1.82 13.75
N LYS A 232 14.84 -2.63 12.77
CA LYS A 232 16.06 -3.44 12.83
C LYS A 232 17.31 -2.60 12.96
N ILE A 233 17.41 -1.48 12.22
CA ILE A 233 18.52 -0.55 12.31
C ILE A 233 18.55 0.09 13.71
N ALA A 234 17.42 0.59 14.21
CA ALA A 234 17.32 1.19 15.54
C ALA A 234 17.71 0.21 16.65
N ASN A 235 17.26 -1.04 16.55
CA ASN A 235 17.60 -2.11 17.49
C ASN A 235 19.10 -2.48 17.43
N ALA A 236 19.65 -2.63 16.22
CA ALA A 236 21.06 -3.00 16.02
C ALA A 236 22.04 -1.91 16.45
N THR A 237 21.65 -0.64 16.32
CA THR A 237 22.46 0.51 16.75
C THR A 237 22.33 0.83 18.25
N GLY A 238 21.41 0.17 18.96
CA GLY A 238 21.12 0.49 20.36
C GLY A 238 20.46 1.87 20.55
N ALA A 239 19.95 2.49 19.48
CA ALA A 239 19.32 3.81 19.55
C ALA A 239 18.02 3.79 20.38
N MET A 240 17.37 2.63 20.46
CA MET A 240 16.14 2.43 21.21
C MET A 240 15.96 0.94 21.51
N ASP A 241 15.42 0.61 22.69
CA ASP A 241 14.91 -0.73 22.97
C ASP A 241 13.57 -0.92 22.25
N VAL A 242 13.66 -1.39 21.01
CA VAL A 242 12.51 -1.57 20.14
C VAL A 242 11.56 -2.64 20.67
N GLY A 243 12.11 -3.71 21.27
CA GLY A 243 11.37 -4.84 21.78
C GLY A 243 10.43 -4.50 22.95
N SER A 244 10.70 -3.42 23.68
CA SER A 244 9.86 -2.95 24.79
C SER A 244 8.60 -2.21 24.34
N THR A 245 8.49 -1.81 23.06
CA THR A 245 7.33 -1.07 22.55
C THR A 245 6.15 -2.00 22.30
N TRP A 246 4.92 -1.48 22.50
CA TRP A 246 3.69 -2.27 22.38
C TRP A 246 3.57 -3.04 21.06
N PHE A 247 3.90 -2.40 19.94
CA PHE A 247 3.77 -3.03 18.63
C PHE A 247 4.81 -4.12 18.41
N TRP A 248 6.08 -3.84 18.73
CA TRP A 248 7.19 -4.76 18.47
C TRP A 248 7.33 -5.87 19.52
N SER A 249 6.69 -5.73 20.70
CA SER A 249 6.59 -6.78 21.70
C SER A 249 5.56 -7.86 21.34
N GLN A 250 4.69 -7.63 20.35
CA GLN A 250 3.75 -8.66 19.90
C GLN A 250 4.51 -9.86 19.33
N PRO A 251 4.11 -11.11 19.63
CA PRO A 251 4.90 -12.31 19.30
C PRO A 251 5.37 -12.39 17.85
N GLY A 252 4.48 -12.13 16.88
CA GLY A 252 4.81 -12.16 15.46
C GLY A 252 5.79 -11.06 15.03
N ASN A 253 5.78 -9.89 15.66
CA ASN A 253 6.68 -8.79 15.35
C ASN A 253 8.04 -8.96 16.04
N ALA A 254 8.05 -9.48 17.28
CA ALA A 254 9.27 -9.74 18.04
C ALA A 254 10.19 -10.73 17.32
N VAL A 255 9.64 -11.83 16.79
CA VAL A 255 10.39 -12.81 16.00
C VAL A 255 11.03 -12.14 14.78
N ARG A 256 10.29 -11.26 14.08
CA ARG A 256 10.80 -10.59 12.88
C ARG A 256 11.89 -9.56 13.14
N LEU A 257 11.94 -8.98 14.34
CA LEU A 257 13.07 -8.12 14.72
C LEU A 257 14.40 -8.86 14.74
N THR A 258 14.40 -10.14 15.12
CA THR A 258 15.60 -10.96 15.26
C THR A 258 15.96 -11.73 13.99
N GLU A 259 14.96 -12.14 13.20
CA GLU A 259 15.18 -12.87 11.94
C GLU A 259 15.82 -12.01 10.85
N THR A 260 16.38 -12.65 9.83
CA THR A 260 16.93 -11.93 8.67
C THR A 260 15.81 -11.29 7.82
N VAL A 261 16.10 -10.14 7.22
CA VAL A 261 15.17 -9.43 6.31
C VAL A 261 14.72 -10.33 5.14
N LEU A 262 15.55 -11.28 4.73
CA LEU A 262 15.26 -12.21 3.63
C LEU A 262 14.28 -13.33 4.01
N LEU A 263 13.91 -13.47 5.29
CA LEU A 263 12.85 -14.36 5.73
C LEU A 263 11.49 -13.66 5.86
N ASP A 264 11.47 -12.33 5.77
CA ASP A 264 10.24 -11.56 5.85
C ASP A 264 9.57 -11.41 4.47
N VAL A 265 8.32 -11.89 4.37
CA VAL A 265 7.49 -11.86 3.15
C VAL A 265 7.44 -10.47 2.53
N THR A 266 7.20 -9.45 3.37
CA THR A 266 7.01 -8.08 2.88
C THR A 266 8.31 -7.48 2.38
N SER A 267 9.42 -7.80 3.04
CA SER A 267 10.75 -7.34 2.64
C SER A 267 11.18 -7.93 1.31
N ILE A 268 11.01 -9.23 1.10
CA ILE A 268 11.34 -9.89 -0.17
C ILE A 268 10.50 -9.31 -1.32
N THR A 269 9.19 -9.17 -1.10
CA THR A 269 8.30 -8.59 -2.11
C THR A 269 8.68 -7.14 -2.41
N ASN A 270 9.04 -6.34 -1.40
CA ASN A 270 9.49 -4.95 -1.58
C ASN A 270 10.80 -4.86 -2.36
N ILE A 271 11.77 -5.73 -2.08
CA ILE A 271 13.02 -5.82 -2.84
C ILE A 271 12.73 -6.21 -4.30
N GLY A 272 11.80 -7.18 -4.49
CA GLY A 272 11.33 -7.57 -5.82
C GLY A 272 10.71 -6.39 -6.58
N ILE A 273 9.88 -5.56 -5.93
CA ILE A 273 9.28 -4.37 -6.56
C ILE A 273 10.35 -3.37 -7.01
N LEU A 274 11.35 -3.12 -6.18
CA LEU A 274 12.49 -2.28 -6.57
C LEU A 274 13.20 -2.84 -7.79
N ALA A 275 13.49 -4.14 -7.80
CA ALA A 275 14.15 -4.82 -8.92
C ALA A 275 13.33 -4.76 -10.21
N GLY A 276 12.01 -5.03 -10.14
CA GLY A 276 11.10 -4.95 -11.28
C GLY A 276 10.96 -3.54 -11.84
N ALA A 277 10.89 -2.53 -10.97
CA ALA A 277 10.85 -1.12 -11.39
C ALA A 277 12.18 -0.67 -12.01
N LEU A 278 13.31 -1.10 -11.44
CA LEU A 278 14.64 -0.85 -11.99
C LEU A 278 14.80 -1.48 -13.37
N TRP A 279 14.32 -2.71 -13.58
CA TRP A 279 14.32 -3.36 -14.88
C TRP A 279 13.56 -2.54 -15.93
N VAL A 280 12.38 -2.03 -15.59
CA VAL A 280 11.61 -1.16 -16.49
C VAL A 280 12.34 0.16 -16.76
N SER A 281 13.03 0.72 -15.77
CA SER A 281 13.77 1.98 -15.93
C SER A 281 14.91 1.88 -16.96
N ALA A 282 15.50 0.70 -17.13
CA ALA A 282 16.52 0.45 -18.13
C ALA A 282 16.01 0.63 -19.57
N SER A 283 14.71 0.36 -19.79
CA SER A 283 14.06 0.54 -21.11
C SER A 283 13.33 1.86 -21.26
N THR A 284 12.96 2.50 -20.14
CA THR A 284 12.16 3.74 -20.14
C THR A 284 12.66 4.65 -19.02
N PRO A 285 13.71 5.44 -19.26
CA PRO A 285 14.25 6.35 -18.27
C PRO A 285 13.17 7.29 -17.72
N ALA A 286 13.11 7.43 -16.40
CA ALA A 286 12.20 8.36 -15.77
C ALA A 286 12.75 9.78 -15.90
N SER A 287 11.98 10.68 -16.48
CA SER A 287 12.28 12.11 -16.46
C SER A 287 11.68 12.74 -15.21
N SER A 288 12.49 13.42 -14.44
CA SER A 288 12.04 14.23 -13.31
C SER A 288 12.41 15.70 -13.54
N LYS A 289 11.47 16.60 -13.22
CA LYS A 289 11.76 18.02 -13.22
C LYS A 289 12.65 18.36 -12.01
N PRO A 290 13.61 19.29 -12.15
CA PRO A 290 14.39 19.78 -11.02
C PRO A 290 13.46 20.42 -9.98
N LEU A 291 13.66 20.10 -8.72
CA LEU A 291 12.89 20.63 -7.59
C LEU A 291 13.66 21.75 -6.91
N SER A 292 12.96 22.78 -6.46
CA SER A 292 13.53 23.82 -5.59
C SER A 292 13.81 23.26 -4.19
N GLY A 293 14.68 23.90 -3.42
CA GLY A 293 14.98 23.49 -2.03
C GLY A 293 13.72 23.42 -1.15
N LYS A 294 12.75 24.35 -1.33
CA LYS A 294 11.48 24.30 -0.60
C LYS A 294 10.65 23.10 -0.95
N GLN A 295 10.61 22.68 -2.22
CA GLN A 295 9.90 21.47 -2.65
C GLN A 295 10.57 20.21 -2.13
N TRP A 296 11.89 20.15 -2.06
CA TRP A 296 12.63 19.08 -1.42
C TRP A 296 12.28 18.96 0.06
N ALA A 297 12.34 20.05 0.81
CA ALA A 297 11.98 20.06 2.23
C ALA A 297 10.52 19.60 2.44
N ALA A 298 9.58 20.13 1.67
CA ALA A 298 8.18 19.74 1.74
C ALA A 298 7.98 18.24 1.43
N ALA A 299 8.67 17.71 0.42
CA ALA A 299 8.59 16.30 0.04
C ALA A 299 9.16 15.36 1.12
N LEU A 300 10.28 15.72 1.74
CA LEU A 300 10.88 14.93 2.82
C LEU A 300 10.01 14.94 4.08
N ILE A 301 9.49 16.10 4.49
CA ILE A 301 8.56 16.22 5.62
C ILE A 301 7.28 15.41 5.33
N ALA A 302 6.70 15.57 4.14
CA ALA A 302 5.53 14.81 3.74
C ALA A 302 5.84 13.30 3.71
N GLY A 303 7.03 12.88 3.28
CA GLY A 303 7.47 11.49 3.30
C GLY A 303 7.56 10.90 4.70
N LEU A 304 8.09 11.65 5.67
CA LEU A 304 8.15 11.26 7.08
C LEU A 304 6.74 11.09 7.66
N VAL A 305 5.89 12.10 7.48
CA VAL A 305 4.50 12.09 7.97
C VAL A 305 3.68 11.01 7.25
N LEU A 306 3.91 10.78 5.97
CA LEU A 306 3.30 9.70 5.19
C LEU A 306 3.64 8.33 5.78
N GLY A 307 4.92 8.10 6.14
CA GLY A 307 5.35 6.89 6.82
C GLY A 307 4.66 6.70 8.17
N TYR A 308 4.65 7.75 8.98
CA TYR A 308 4.00 7.74 10.29
C TYR A 308 2.50 7.42 10.19
N SER A 309 1.78 8.18 9.38
CA SER A 309 0.33 8.04 9.22
C SER A 309 -0.09 6.72 8.57
N SER A 310 0.76 6.12 7.73
CA SER A 310 0.50 4.81 7.15
C SER A 310 0.40 3.68 8.20
N ARG A 311 1.14 3.80 9.31
CA ARG A 311 1.04 2.84 10.42
C ARG A 311 -0.23 3.04 11.22
N LEU A 312 -0.66 4.29 11.40
CA LEU A 312 -1.91 4.62 12.06
C LEU A 312 -3.14 4.15 11.26
N ALA A 313 -3.02 4.15 9.94
CA ALA A 313 -4.05 3.69 9.01
C ALA A 313 -4.05 2.17 8.75
N PHE A 314 -3.20 1.41 9.42
CA PHE A 314 -3.07 -0.07 9.34
C PHE A 314 -2.76 -0.64 7.97
N GLY A 315 -2.26 0.13 7.03
CA GLY A 315 -1.92 -0.57 5.83
C GLY A 315 -1.56 0.21 4.58
N CYS A 316 -1.48 -0.58 3.53
CA CYS A 316 -1.27 -0.17 2.15
C CYS A 316 -2.57 -0.37 1.38
N ASN A 317 -2.92 0.58 0.53
CA ASN A 317 -4.17 0.58 -0.24
C ASN A 317 -4.36 -0.62 -1.18
N VAL A 318 -3.33 -1.41 -1.45
CA VAL A 318 -3.38 -2.58 -2.35
C VAL A 318 -3.33 -3.88 -1.57
N GLY A 319 -2.81 -3.87 -0.34
CA GLY A 319 -2.61 -5.08 0.46
C GLY A 319 -3.58 -5.23 1.63
N ALA A 320 -4.53 -4.33 1.80
CA ALA A 320 -5.49 -4.36 2.89
C ALA A 320 -6.83 -4.94 2.44
#